data_2e448cf5028f39af609a7957018691a2
#
_entry.id   2e448cf5028f39af609a7957018691a2
#
_cell.length_a   1.000
_cell.length_b   1.000
_cell.length_c   1.000
_cell.angle_alpha   90.00
_cell.angle_beta   90.00
_cell.angle_gamma   90.00
#
_symmetry.space_group_name_H-M   'P 1'
#
loop_
_entity.id
_entity.type
_entity.pdbx_description
1 polymer ?
#
loop_
_entity_poly.entity_id
_entity_poly.type
_entity_poly.pdbx_seq_one_letter_code
_entity_poly.pdbx_strand_id
1 'polypeptide(L)'
;MENTNLVNKLNKIAEEFKVRLQRTARIDKTLATGKFANSFNTKVKDDSIEITSSVDYAGAVVDGASPARSSAGWESKKRNIESWIKAKGIRPYRRLKGGIKFAKTSTLKNSAYKSMVFAIMQSTSQRGTIKRFGYKGSNLFERVYKEIETKIGVDITEAYAEDLRIELRKIIQINNEQNIS
;
A
#
# COMPACT_ATOMS: atom_id res chain seq x y z
N MET A 1 3.08 -19.12 28.01
CA MET A 1 2.07 -18.07 28.19
C MET A 1 1.21 -18.05 26.94
N GLU A 2 -0.07 -18.32 27.03
CA GLU A 2 -0.98 -18.15 25.89
C GLU A 2 -1.43 -16.69 25.84
N ASN A 3 -0.84 -15.91 24.96
CA ASN A 3 -1.15 -14.49 24.78
C ASN A 3 -2.43 -14.29 23.95
N THR A 4 -3.52 -14.92 24.38
CA THR A 4 -4.77 -14.96 23.59
C THR A 4 -5.40 -13.58 23.41
N ASN A 5 -5.40 -12.74 24.47
CA ASN A 5 -5.96 -11.39 24.39
C ASN A 5 -5.09 -10.50 23.50
N LEU A 6 -3.76 -10.61 23.61
CA LEU A 6 -2.83 -9.89 22.77
C LEU A 6 -3.02 -10.23 21.29
N VAL A 7 -3.08 -11.52 20.95
CA VAL A 7 -3.29 -11.96 19.55
C VAL A 7 -4.64 -11.48 19.01
N ASN A 8 -5.70 -11.56 19.81
CA ASN A 8 -7.02 -11.05 19.43
C ASN A 8 -7.00 -9.53 19.19
N LYS A 9 -6.28 -8.79 20.03
CA LYS A 9 -6.14 -7.34 19.89
C LYS A 9 -5.32 -6.97 18.67
N LEU A 10 -4.21 -7.68 18.41
CA LEU A 10 -3.39 -7.50 17.20
C LEU A 10 -4.20 -7.75 15.92
N ASN A 11 -5.06 -8.76 15.90
CA ASN A 11 -5.94 -9.01 14.75
C ASN A 11 -6.90 -7.84 14.51
N LYS A 12 -7.51 -7.27 15.57
CA LYS A 12 -8.38 -6.09 15.46
C LYS A 12 -7.62 -4.86 14.95
N ILE A 13 -6.43 -4.62 15.48
CA ILE A 13 -5.55 -3.53 15.03
C ILE A 13 -5.17 -3.72 13.55
N ALA A 14 -4.81 -4.93 13.14
CA ALA A 14 -4.45 -5.26 11.77
C ALA A 14 -5.59 -4.96 10.79
N GLU A 15 -6.82 -5.36 11.10
CA GLU A 15 -7.99 -5.06 10.27
C GLU A 15 -8.33 -3.56 10.27
N GLU A 16 -8.25 -2.87 11.40
CA GLU A 16 -8.44 -1.42 11.43
C GLU A 16 -7.40 -0.69 10.57
N PHE A 17 -6.13 -1.08 10.67
CA PHE A 17 -5.05 -0.53 9.87
C PHE A 17 -5.29 -0.74 8.38
N LYS A 18 -5.67 -1.95 7.98
CA LYS A 18 -6.01 -2.29 6.60
C LYS A 18 -7.16 -1.44 6.07
N VAL A 19 -8.25 -1.31 6.83
CA VAL A 19 -9.40 -0.48 6.43
C VAL A 19 -9.00 0.98 6.24
N ARG A 20 -8.16 1.53 7.13
CA ARG A 20 -7.65 2.90 7.01
C ARG A 20 -6.72 3.06 5.81
N LEU A 21 -5.81 2.11 5.56
CA LEU A 21 -4.98 2.10 4.36
C LEU A 21 -5.82 2.11 3.09
N GLN A 22 -6.84 1.25 3.03
CA GLN A 22 -7.76 1.19 1.89
C GLN A 22 -8.51 2.51 1.70
N ARG A 23 -9.01 3.10 2.77
CA ARG A 23 -9.73 4.39 2.74
C ARG A 23 -8.82 5.51 2.26
N THR A 24 -7.65 5.66 2.87
CA THR A 24 -6.68 6.71 2.53
C THR A 24 -6.18 6.55 1.10
N ALA A 25 -5.91 5.31 0.67
CA ALA A 25 -5.53 5.00 -0.69
C ALA A 25 -6.62 5.36 -1.72
N ARG A 26 -7.90 5.24 -1.38
CA ARG A 26 -9.01 5.66 -2.25
C ARG A 26 -9.18 7.17 -2.34
N ILE A 27 -8.94 7.89 -1.23
CA ILE A 27 -9.02 9.35 -1.18
C ILE A 27 -7.87 9.99 -1.97
N ASP A 28 -6.70 9.38 -1.97
CA ASP A 28 -5.55 9.85 -2.73
C ASP A 28 -5.84 9.73 -4.24
N LYS A 29 -6.14 10.86 -4.89
CA LYS A 29 -6.45 10.94 -6.33
C LYS A 29 -5.35 10.43 -7.26
N THR A 30 -4.19 10.09 -6.72
CA THR A 30 -3.08 9.47 -7.46
C THR A 30 -3.40 8.06 -7.92
N LEU A 31 -4.39 7.40 -7.32
CA LEU A 31 -4.77 6.02 -7.58
C LEU A 31 -5.83 5.96 -8.68
N ALA A 32 -5.43 5.48 -9.85
CA ALA A 32 -6.29 5.45 -11.02
C ALA A 32 -7.36 4.35 -11.00
N THR A 33 -7.13 3.24 -10.32
CA THR A 33 -7.95 2.02 -10.54
C THR A 33 -8.52 1.37 -9.28
N GLY A 34 -8.24 1.84 -8.10
CA GLY A 34 -8.67 1.17 -6.86
C GLY A 34 -8.00 -0.20 -6.58
N LYS A 35 -7.31 -0.80 -7.56
CA LYS A 35 -6.61 -2.07 -7.38
C LYS A 35 -5.62 -2.03 -6.23
N PHE A 36 -4.86 -0.94 -6.12
CA PHE A 36 -3.92 -0.74 -5.03
C PHE A 36 -4.62 -0.70 -3.67
N ALA A 37 -5.71 0.06 -3.56
CA ALA A 37 -6.47 0.13 -2.32
C ALA A 37 -6.99 -1.24 -1.86
N ASN A 38 -7.37 -2.10 -2.80
CA ASN A 38 -7.91 -3.43 -2.51
C ASN A 38 -6.82 -4.52 -2.40
N SER A 39 -5.54 -4.17 -2.58
CA SER A 39 -4.45 -5.14 -2.60
C SER A 39 -3.81 -5.41 -1.23
N PHE A 40 -4.21 -4.67 -0.20
CA PHE A 40 -3.64 -4.83 1.13
C PHE A 40 -4.13 -6.09 1.82
N ASN A 41 -3.19 -6.90 2.28
CA ASN A 41 -3.42 -8.06 3.13
C ASN A 41 -2.71 -7.86 4.45
N THR A 42 -3.32 -8.30 5.53
CA THR A 42 -2.76 -8.27 6.87
C THR A 42 -2.65 -9.68 7.41
N LYS A 43 -1.58 -9.95 8.12
CA LYS A 43 -1.34 -11.21 8.83
C LYS A 43 -0.73 -10.90 10.18
N VAL A 44 -1.31 -11.45 11.23
CA VAL A 44 -0.70 -11.45 12.55
C VAL A 44 0.18 -12.69 12.69
N LYS A 45 1.39 -12.47 13.11
CA LYS A 45 2.36 -13.53 13.35
C LYS A 45 3.05 -13.24 14.67
N ASP A 46 2.84 -14.13 15.62
CA ASP A 46 3.34 -14.02 17.00
C ASP A 46 2.89 -12.69 17.64
N ASP A 47 3.80 -11.75 17.80
CA ASP A 47 3.62 -10.41 18.38
C ASP A 47 3.69 -9.28 17.34
N SER A 48 3.62 -9.61 16.06
CA SER A 48 3.79 -8.66 14.96
C SER A 48 2.63 -8.66 13.97
N ILE A 49 2.42 -7.53 13.32
CA ILE A 49 1.47 -7.37 12.22
C ILE A 49 2.26 -7.19 10.93
N GLU A 50 2.13 -8.13 10.02
CA GLU A 50 2.67 -8.04 8.67
C GLU A 50 1.62 -7.49 7.72
N ILE A 51 1.97 -6.43 6.98
CA ILE A 51 1.11 -5.82 5.97
C ILE A 51 1.78 -5.96 4.63
N THR A 52 1.10 -6.63 3.71
CA THR A 52 1.58 -6.88 2.36
C THR A 52 0.63 -6.32 1.32
N SER A 53 1.12 -6.17 0.10
CA SER A 53 0.30 -5.78 -1.04
C SER A 53 0.49 -6.79 -2.17
N SER A 54 -0.61 -7.21 -2.78
CA SER A 54 -0.60 -8.16 -3.90
C SER A 54 -0.27 -7.52 -5.25
N VAL A 55 0.05 -6.23 -5.29
CA VAL A 55 0.43 -5.54 -6.54
C VAL A 55 1.90 -5.16 -6.54
N ASP A 56 2.59 -5.50 -7.63
CA ASP A 56 4.05 -5.32 -7.78
C ASP A 56 4.50 -3.85 -7.73
N TYR A 57 3.61 -2.92 -8.04
CA TYR A 57 3.92 -1.49 -8.06
C TYR A 57 3.66 -0.79 -6.71
N ALA A 58 3.30 -1.53 -5.67
CA ALA A 58 2.98 -0.95 -4.35
C ALA A 58 4.12 -0.08 -3.80
N GLY A 59 5.36 -0.57 -3.82
CA GLY A 59 6.52 0.20 -3.37
C GLY A 59 6.69 1.51 -4.15
N ALA A 60 6.49 1.49 -5.47
CA ALA A 60 6.58 2.69 -6.29
C ALA A 60 5.50 3.74 -5.95
N VAL A 61 4.34 3.31 -5.47
CA VAL A 61 3.26 4.21 -5.02
C VAL A 61 3.56 4.76 -3.63
N VAL A 62 4.08 3.94 -2.73
CA VAL A 62 4.34 4.33 -1.33
C VAL A 62 5.60 5.19 -1.23
N ASP A 63 6.69 4.75 -1.83
CA ASP A 63 8.03 5.33 -1.63
C ASP A 63 8.55 6.10 -2.86
N GLY A 64 7.84 6.00 -3.96
CA GLY A 64 8.34 6.43 -5.26
C GLY A 64 9.26 5.38 -5.88
N ALA A 65 9.56 5.52 -7.16
CA ALA A 65 10.41 4.60 -7.89
C ALA A 65 11.69 5.27 -8.38
N SER A 66 12.81 4.63 -8.09
CA SER A 66 14.11 4.93 -8.70
C SER A 66 14.14 4.46 -10.17
N PRO A 67 15.09 4.95 -10.99
CA PRO A 67 15.28 4.46 -12.32
C PRO A 67 15.48 2.94 -12.36
N ALA A 68 14.70 2.22 -13.15
CA ALA A 68 14.82 0.78 -13.27
C ALA A 68 15.88 0.45 -14.34
N ARG A 69 16.91 -0.29 -13.96
CA ARG A 69 17.96 -0.75 -14.88
C ARG A 69 17.57 -1.97 -15.72
N SER A 70 16.50 -2.67 -15.34
CA SER A 70 16.11 -3.93 -15.97
C SER A 70 15.10 -3.71 -17.10
N SER A 71 15.34 -4.31 -18.25
CA SER A 71 14.39 -4.46 -19.36
C SER A 71 13.35 -5.56 -19.11
N ALA A 72 13.56 -6.39 -18.09
CA ALA A 72 12.62 -7.44 -17.72
C ALA A 72 11.23 -6.86 -17.42
N GLY A 73 10.21 -7.40 -18.08
CA GLY A 73 8.85 -6.95 -17.88
C GLY A 73 8.42 -5.74 -18.75
N TRP A 74 9.11 -5.46 -19.87
CA TRP A 74 8.73 -4.40 -20.82
C TRP A 74 7.25 -4.46 -21.23
N GLU A 75 6.76 -5.62 -21.61
CA GLU A 75 5.34 -5.81 -21.97
C GLU A 75 4.39 -5.63 -20.79
N SER A 76 4.78 -6.04 -19.58
CA SER A 76 4.02 -5.80 -18.37
C SER A 76 3.95 -4.31 -18.05
N LYS A 77 5.08 -3.60 -18.09
CA LYS A 77 5.14 -2.14 -17.92
C LYS A 77 4.27 -1.41 -18.93
N LYS A 78 4.33 -1.82 -20.20
CA LYS A 78 3.50 -1.25 -21.26
C LYS A 78 2.02 -1.39 -20.97
N ARG A 79 1.56 -2.59 -20.66
CA ARG A 79 0.15 -2.85 -20.29
C ARG A 79 -0.30 -2.01 -19.09
N ASN A 80 0.54 -1.89 -18.07
CA ASN A 80 0.22 -1.08 -16.89
C ASN A 80 0.11 0.41 -17.22
N ILE A 81 1.01 0.93 -18.05
CA ILE A 81 0.97 2.34 -18.50
C ILE A 81 -0.23 2.60 -19.42
N GLU A 82 -0.54 1.69 -20.33
CA GLU A 82 -1.72 1.78 -21.19
C GLU A 82 -3.01 1.79 -20.36
N SER A 83 -3.11 0.89 -19.38
CA SER A 83 -4.24 0.84 -18.44
C SER A 83 -4.36 2.13 -17.63
N TRP A 84 -3.24 2.66 -17.13
CA TRP A 84 -3.20 3.91 -16.39
C TRP A 84 -3.61 5.12 -17.24
N ILE A 85 -3.09 5.24 -18.47
CA ILE A 85 -3.44 6.29 -19.42
C ILE A 85 -4.95 6.26 -19.70
N LYS A 86 -5.49 5.06 -19.93
CA LYS A 86 -6.92 4.85 -20.18
C LYS A 86 -7.77 5.24 -18.97
N ALA A 87 -7.39 4.80 -17.77
CA ALA A 87 -8.10 5.11 -16.54
C ALA A 87 -8.09 6.61 -16.21
N LYS A 88 -7.02 7.32 -16.54
CA LYS A 88 -6.89 8.78 -16.35
C LYS A 88 -7.48 9.61 -17.48
N GLY A 89 -7.95 8.98 -18.55
CA GLY A 89 -8.46 9.70 -19.73
C GLY A 89 -7.40 10.55 -20.44
N ILE A 90 -6.10 10.20 -20.29
CA ILE A 90 -5.01 10.95 -20.89
C ILE A 90 -5.03 10.73 -22.40
N ARG A 91 -5.03 11.83 -23.15
CA ARG A 91 -5.06 11.82 -24.61
C ARG A 91 -3.71 12.23 -25.18
N PRO A 92 -3.20 11.58 -26.25
CA PRO A 92 -2.01 12.03 -26.94
C PRO A 92 -2.28 13.41 -27.57
N TYR A 93 -1.29 14.26 -27.52
CA TYR A 93 -1.35 15.55 -28.18
C TYR A 93 -0.26 15.66 -29.25
N ARG A 94 -0.52 16.41 -30.29
CA ARG A 94 0.45 16.77 -31.32
C ARG A 94 0.61 18.28 -31.33
N ARG A 95 1.85 18.72 -31.24
CA ARG A 95 2.17 20.13 -31.40
C ARG A 95 2.20 20.45 -32.91
N LEU A 96 1.32 21.33 -33.35
CA LEU A 96 1.24 21.77 -34.73
C LEU A 96 1.61 23.28 -34.80
N LYS A 97 1.98 23.77 -36.03
CA LYS A 97 2.23 25.19 -36.30
C LYS A 97 1.01 26.04 -36.01
N GLY A 98 0.38 26.17 -35.03
CA GLY A 98 -0.86 26.88 -34.69
C GLY A 98 -1.49 26.41 -33.39
N GLY A 99 -0.74 25.61 -32.57
CA GLY A 99 -1.20 25.22 -31.26
C GLY A 99 -1.14 23.73 -30.98
N ILE A 100 -1.75 23.33 -29.85
CA ILE A 100 -1.79 21.95 -29.40
C ILE A 100 -3.13 21.35 -29.80
N LYS A 101 -3.11 20.27 -30.60
CA LYS A 101 -4.31 19.46 -30.90
C LYS A 101 -4.27 18.12 -30.19
N PHE A 102 -5.32 17.81 -29.47
CA PHE A 102 -5.51 16.51 -28.86
C PHE A 102 -6.12 15.52 -29.84
N ALA A 103 -5.68 14.28 -29.83
CA ALA A 103 -6.30 13.24 -30.63
C ALA A 103 -7.73 12.97 -30.15
N LYS A 104 -8.66 12.82 -31.10
CA LYS A 104 -10.10 12.61 -30.80
C LYS A 104 -10.37 11.31 -30.06
N THR A 105 -9.57 10.29 -30.26
CA THR A 105 -9.72 8.98 -29.62
C THR A 105 -8.39 8.41 -29.18
N SER A 106 -8.37 7.83 -28.00
CA SER A 106 -7.21 7.08 -27.44
C SER A 106 -7.21 5.63 -27.94
N THR A 107 -7.30 5.41 -29.25
CA THR A 107 -7.25 4.07 -29.78
C THR A 107 -5.82 3.56 -29.79
N LEU A 108 -5.59 2.34 -29.29
CA LEU A 108 -4.29 1.65 -29.24
C LEU A 108 -3.61 1.51 -30.62
N LYS A 109 -4.36 1.69 -31.70
CA LYS A 109 -3.88 1.65 -33.10
C LYS A 109 -3.28 2.98 -33.58
N ASN A 110 -3.48 4.07 -32.86
CA ASN A 110 -2.98 5.39 -33.26
C ASN A 110 -1.49 5.49 -32.96
N SER A 111 -0.69 5.86 -33.95
CA SER A 111 0.78 6.04 -33.82
C SER A 111 1.14 7.04 -32.71
N ALA A 112 0.37 8.11 -32.56
CA ALA A 112 0.58 9.10 -31.50
C ALA A 112 0.37 8.51 -30.09
N TYR A 113 -0.58 7.59 -29.93
CA TYR A 113 -0.80 6.90 -28.67
C TYR A 113 0.39 5.97 -28.35
N LYS A 114 0.82 5.18 -29.32
CA LYS A 114 1.99 4.30 -29.16
C LYS A 114 3.24 5.09 -28.80
N SER A 115 3.49 6.20 -29.49
CA SER A 115 4.63 7.09 -29.20
C SER A 115 4.55 7.68 -27.78
N MET A 116 3.36 8.08 -27.33
CA MET A 116 3.16 8.59 -25.97
C MET A 116 3.44 7.51 -24.92
N VAL A 117 2.91 6.29 -25.11
CA VAL A 117 3.17 5.16 -24.21
C VAL A 117 4.67 4.89 -24.14
N PHE A 118 5.33 4.79 -25.30
CA PHE A 118 6.78 4.56 -25.38
C PHE A 118 7.58 5.65 -24.66
N ALA A 119 7.26 6.92 -24.89
CA ALA A 119 7.94 8.05 -24.25
C ALA A 119 7.78 8.03 -22.72
N ILE A 120 6.59 7.68 -22.22
CA ILE A 120 6.34 7.53 -20.79
C ILE A 120 7.16 6.38 -20.23
N MET A 121 7.16 5.21 -20.91
CA MET A 121 7.93 4.05 -20.50
C MET A 121 9.43 4.34 -20.43
N GLN A 122 9.98 4.90 -21.50
CA GLN A 122 11.40 5.23 -21.57
C GLN A 122 11.79 6.24 -20.48
N SER A 123 11.04 7.31 -20.33
CA SER A 123 11.32 8.33 -19.34
C SER A 123 11.20 7.79 -17.91
N THR A 124 10.22 6.94 -17.63
CA THR A 124 10.06 6.32 -16.31
C THR A 124 11.17 5.34 -16.01
N SER A 125 11.63 4.56 -17.03
CA SER A 125 12.75 3.64 -16.88
C SER A 125 14.08 4.37 -16.65
N GLN A 126 14.31 5.49 -17.30
CA GLN A 126 15.57 6.24 -17.20
C GLN A 126 15.64 7.15 -15.99
N ARG A 127 14.54 7.76 -15.57
CA ARG A 127 14.51 8.79 -14.54
C ARG A 127 13.78 8.38 -13.26
N GLY A 128 13.01 7.29 -13.32
CA GLY A 128 12.09 6.92 -12.24
C GLY A 128 10.94 7.91 -12.08
N THR A 129 10.12 7.71 -11.07
CA THR A 129 9.00 8.62 -10.77
C THR A 129 9.47 9.85 -10.01
N ILE A 130 10.48 9.71 -9.16
CA ILE A 130 11.01 10.80 -8.31
C ILE A 130 11.62 11.91 -9.17
N LYS A 131 12.57 11.57 -10.04
CA LYS A 131 13.28 12.58 -10.87
C LYS A 131 12.39 13.21 -11.92
N ARG A 132 11.39 12.46 -12.44
CA ARG A 132 10.53 12.96 -13.51
C ARG A 132 9.41 13.87 -13.03
N PHE A 133 8.77 13.50 -11.93
CA PHE A 133 7.53 14.14 -11.48
C PHE A 133 7.66 14.82 -10.12
N GLY A 134 8.83 14.74 -9.48
CA GLY A 134 9.00 15.15 -8.09
C GLY A 134 8.21 14.26 -7.10
N TYR A 135 7.70 13.11 -7.56
CA TYR A 135 6.90 12.23 -6.75
C TYR A 135 7.78 11.42 -5.80
N LYS A 136 7.72 11.74 -4.53
CA LYS A 136 8.50 11.10 -3.46
C LYS A 136 7.77 9.96 -2.75
N GLY A 137 6.66 9.50 -3.33
CA GLY A 137 5.78 8.53 -2.69
C GLY A 137 4.59 9.18 -2.00
N SER A 138 3.62 8.36 -1.61
CA SER A 138 2.43 8.80 -0.88
C SER A 138 2.63 8.84 0.63
N ASN A 139 3.69 8.20 1.14
CA ASN A 139 3.95 7.96 2.56
C ASN A 139 2.72 7.37 3.29
N LEU A 140 1.96 6.56 2.54
CA LEU A 140 0.64 6.08 2.96
C LEU A 140 0.68 5.36 4.31
N PHE A 141 1.66 4.47 4.48
CA PHE A 141 1.81 3.69 5.71
C PHE A 141 2.11 4.58 6.91
N GLU A 142 3.06 5.50 6.77
CA GLU A 142 3.44 6.42 7.85
C GLU A 142 2.29 7.34 8.25
N ARG A 143 1.52 7.85 7.27
CA ARG A 143 0.36 8.69 7.53
C ARG A 143 -0.71 7.95 8.32
N VAL A 144 -1.05 6.73 7.91
CA VAL A 144 -2.05 5.92 8.60
C VAL A 144 -1.54 5.46 9.96
N TYR A 145 -0.25 5.11 10.08
CA TYR A 145 0.34 4.75 11.36
C TYR A 145 0.21 5.87 12.38
N LYS A 146 0.59 7.10 12.01
CA LYS A 146 0.48 8.28 12.88
C LYS A 146 -0.95 8.57 13.36
N GLU A 147 -1.96 8.21 12.56
CA GLU A 147 -3.37 8.39 12.94
C GLU A 147 -3.82 7.46 14.07
N ILE A 148 -3.18 6.30 14.23
CA ILE A 148 -3.60 5.26 15.17
C ILE A 148 -2.52 4.85 16.17
N GLU A 149 -1.33 5.42 16.09
CA GLU A 149 -0.17 5.07 16.91
C GLU A 149 -0.49 5.08 18.42
N THR A 150 -1.09 6.16 18.91
CA THR A 150 -1.47 6.29 20.32
C THR A 150 -2.47 5.22 20.74
N LYS A 151 -3.46 4.94 19.89
CA LYS A 151 -4.46 3.91 20.15
C LYS A 151 -3.83 2.52 20.16
N ILE A 152 -2.94 2.23 19.23
CA ILE A 152 -2.20 0.95 19.19
C ILE A 152 -1.46 0.72 20.49
N GLY A 153 -0.73 1.73 20.97
CA GLY A 153 0.01 1.63 22.22
C GLY A 153 -0.88 1.30 23.42
N VAL A 154 -2.01 1.98 23.57
CA VAL A 154 -2.99 1.72 24.63
C VAL A 154 -3.57 0.31 24.50
N ASP A 155 -4.05 -0.04 23.33
CA ASP A 155 -4.70 -1.32 23.04
C ASP A 155 -3.79 -2.52 23.31
N ILE A 156 -2.51 -2.44 22.94
CA ILE A 156 -1.53 -3.49 23.22
C ILE A 156 -1.21 -3.58 24.71
N THR A 157 -1.01 -2.44 25.37
CA THR A 157 -0.72 -2.43 26.80
C THR A 157 -1.86 -3.03 27.64
N GLU A 158 -3.10 -2.69 27.30
CA GLU A 158 -4.28 -3.27 27.96
C GLU A 158 -4.38 -4.78 27.77
N ALA A 159 -4.19 -5.26 26.53
CA ALA A 159 -4.27 -6.69 26.22
C ALA A 159 -3.18 -7.48 26.93
N TYR A 160 -1.96 -6.96 26.95
CA TYR A 160 -0.83 -7.59 27.64
C TYR A 160 -1.03 -7.63 29.15
N ALA A 161 -1.54 -6.53 29.74
CA ALA A 161 -1.87 -6.48 31.17
C ALA A 161 -2.95 -7.49 31.55
N GLU A 162 -3.94 -7.71 30.69
CA GLU A 162 -4.99 -8.71 30.92
C GLU A 162 -4.45 -10.14 30.85
N ASP A 163 -3.64 -10.47 29.86
CA ASP A 163 -2.97 -11.78 29.75
C ASP A 163 -2.10 -12.05 30.98
N LEU A 164 -1.36 -11.05 31.45
CA LEU A 164 -0.54 -11.15 32.65
C LEU A 164 -1.38 -11.38 33.93
N ARG A 165 -2.52 -10.70 34.07
CA ARG A 165 -3.43 -10.90 35.20
C ARG A 165 -4.00 -12.31 35.22
N ILE A 166 -4.35 -12.86 34.06
CA ILE A 166 -4.85 -14.24 33.94
C ILE A 166 -3.76 -15.23 34.41
N GLU A 167 -2.54 -15.08 33.97
CA GLU A 167 -1.43 -15.95 34.39
C GLU A 167 -1.12 -15.86 35.88
N LEU A 168 -1.12 -14.67 36.45
CA LEU A 168 -0.93 -14.48 37.88
C LEU A 168 -2.03 -15.16 38.72
N ARG A 169 -3.28 -15.08 38.28
CA ARG A 169 -4.40 -15.77 38.96
C ARG A 169 -4.22 -17.28 38.93
N LYS A 170 -3.80 -17.87 37.81
CA LYS A 170 -3.51 -19.31 37.70
C LYS A 170 -2.41 -19.75 38.70
N ILE A 171 -1.32 -18.97 38.78
CA ILE A 171 -0.23 -19.26 39.72
C ILE A 171 -0.71 -19.21 41.17
N ILE A 172 -1.52 -18.21 41.54
CA ILE A 172 -2.08 -18.08 42.89
C ILE A 172 -2.99 -19.28 43.22
N GLN A 173 -3.84 -19.70 42.28
CA GLN A 173 -4.71 -20.86 42.46
C GLN A 173 -3.91 -22.16 42.68
N ILE A 174 -2.90 -22.42 41.88
CA ILE A 174 -2.03 -23.60 42.00
C ILE A 174 -1.35 -23.63 43.38
N ASN A 175 -0.82 -22.48 43.82
CA ASN A 175 -0.14 -22.37 45.12
C ASN A 175 -1.12 -22.61 46.31
N ASN A 176 -2.35 -22.14 46.20
CA ASN A 176 -3.36 -22.34 47.22
C ASN A 176 -3.80 -23.82 47.30
N GLU A 177 -3.91 -24.52 46.19
CA GLU A 177 -4.25 -25.95 46.16
C GLU A 177 -3.12 -26.82 46.73
N GLN A 178 -1.86 -26.44 46.52
CA GLN A 178 -0.71 -27.15 47.09
C GLN A 178 -0.52 -26.93 48.59
N ASN A 179 -1.03 -25.86 49.15
CA ASN A 179 -0.93 -25.57 50.57
C ASN A 179 -2.09 -26.18 51.42
N ILE A 180 -3.08 -26.78 50.78
CA ILE A 180 -4.25 -27.41 51.43
C ILE A 180 -4.14 -28.94 51.43
N SER A 181 -3.22 -29.52 50.68
CA SER A 181 -2.94 -30.94 50.65
C SER A 181 -1.78 -31.33 51.58
#